data_0d635a809a01e88c8eac25ca34db543e
#
_entry.id   0d635a809a01e88c8eac25ca34db543e
#
_cell.length_a   1.000
_cell.length_b   1.000
_cell.length_c   1.000
_cell.angle_alpha   90.00
_cell.angle_beta   90.00
_cell.angle_gamma   90.00
#
_symmetry.space_group_name_H-M   'P 1'
#
loop_
_entity.id
_entity.type
_entity.pdbx_description
1 polymer ?
#
loop_
_entity_poly.entity_id
_entity_poly.type
_entity_poly.pdbx_seq_one_letter_code
_entity_poly.pdbx_strand_id
1 'polypeptide(L)'
;MTKLVKNRILNQLNYLKSFGYEYHESLDLFSNNIKNVKLPNNINDLSISVSHCYLCELSKCRKNILFGYGNTNSDIMFIGDEPSNSEDELGLFYVGKSGELLIKMIENVLN
;
A
#
# COMPACT_ATOMS: atom_id res chain seq x y z
N MET A 1 -24.03 5.47 9.39
CA MET A 1 -23.03 5.85 10.42
C MET A 1 -23.73 6.50 11.58
N THR A 2 -23.67 5.93 12.79
CA THR A 2 -24.40 6.45 13.95
C THR A 2 -23.78 7.77 14.42
N LYS A 3 -24.61 8.69 14.97
CA LYS A 3 -24.19 10.01 15.51
C LYS A 3 -23.03 9.88 16.50
N LEU A 4 -22.97 8.78 17.23
CA LEU A 4 -21.94 8.48 18.22
C LEU A 4 -20.55 8.26 17.57
N VAL A 5 -20.49 7.52 16.47
CA VAL A 5 -19.25 7.25 15.72
C VAL A 5 -18.72 8.54 15.08
N LYS A 6 -19.60 9.37 14.52
CA LYS A 6 -19.23 10.65 13.95
C LYS A 6 -18.59 11.58 14.97
N ASN A 7 -19.16 11.67 16.17
CA ASN A 7 -18.62 12.51 17.24
C ASN A 7 -17.26 12.00 17.74
N ARG A 8 -17.05 10.70 17.79
CA ARG A 8 -15.76 10.11 18.20
C ARG A 8 -14.65 10.43 17.19
N ILE A 9 -14.95 10.32 15.90
CA ILE A 9 -14.01 10.68 14.83
C ILE A 9 -13.70 12.18 14.87
N LEU A 10 -14.69 13.04 15.01
CA LEU A 10 -14.51 14.48 15.12
C LEU A 10 -13.60 14.87 16.31
N ASN A 11 -13.78 14.24 17.45
CA ASN A 11 -12.95 14.48 18.62
C ASN A 11 -11.48 14.04 18.39
N GLN A 12 -11.26 12.91 17.73
CA GLN A 12 -9.92 12.47 17.37
C GLN A 12 -9.25 13.41 16.36
N LEU A 13 -9.99 13.90 15.36
CA LEU A 13 -9.48 14.86 14.39
C LEU A 13 -9.13 16.20 15.05
N ASN A 14 -9.98 16.71 15.96
CA ASN A 14 -9.69 17.92 16.72
C ASN A 14 -8.46 17.76 17.63
N TYR A 15 -8.28 16.59 18.22
CA TYR A 15 -7.09 16.27 18.99
C TYR A 15 -5.83 16.29 18.13
N LEU A 16 -5.83 15.65 16.96
CA LEU A 16 -4.72 15.72 16.02
C LEU A 16 -4.42 17.16 15.54
N LYS A 17 -5.47 17.96 15.30
CA LYS A 17 -5.30 19.37 14.94
C LYS A 17 -4.58 20.17 16.03
N SER A 18 -4.80 19.87 17.31
CA SER A 18 -4.09 20.54 18.41
C SER A 18 -2.58 20.27 18.43
N PHE A 19 -2.10 19.22 17.75
CA PHE A 19 -0.69 18.92 17.50
C PHE A 19 -0.12 19.49 16.20
N GLY A 20 -0.88 20.38 15.53
CA GLY A 20 -0.41 21.05 14.31
C GLY A 20 -0.67 20.27 13.01
N TYR A 21 -1.44 19.19 13.05
CA TYR A 21 -1.87 18.53 11.82
C TYR A 21 -2.94 19.36 11.12
N GLU A 22 -2.65 19.89 9.95
CA GLU A 22 -3.61 20.58 9.10
C GLU A 22 -4.14 19.62 8.02
N TYR A 23 -5.46 19.56 7.90
CA TYR A 23 -6.13 18.80 6.86
C TYR A 23 -6.45 19.76 5.72
N HIS A 24 -5.77 19.60 4.59
CA HIS A 24 -5.89 20.53 3.47
C HIS A 24 -7.08 20.28 2.54
N GLU A 25 -7.70 19.13 2.60
CA GLU A 25 -8.86 18.82 1.77
C GLU A 25 -9.93 18.06 2.56
N SER A 26 -11.18 18.36 2.27
CA SER A 26 -12.28 17.49 2.64
C SER A 26 -12.07 16.17 1.88
N LEU A 27 -11.69 15.14 2.60
CA LEU A 27 -11.80 13.78 2.06
C LEU A 27 -13.29 13.54 1.82
N ASP A 28 -13.75 13.75 0.60
CA ASP A 28 -15.06 13.29 0.12
C ASP A 28 -15.04 11.76 0.03
N LEU A 29 -14.84 11.12 1.17
CA LEU A 29 -14.88 9.66 1.33
C LEU A 29 -16.25 9.08 0.93
N PHE A 30 -17.21 9.95 0.68
CA PHE A 30 -18.58 9.58 0.31
C PHE A 30 -19.07 10.32 -0.95
N SER A 31 -18.18 10.91 -1.72
CA SER A 31 -18.52 11.33 -3.06
C SER A 31 -19.00 10.09 -3.82
N ASN A 32 -20.28 10.06 -4.13
CA ASN A 32 -20.94 9.02 -4.93
C ASN A 32 -20.37 8.90 -6.37
N ASN A 33 -19.24 9.54 -6.62
CA ASN A 33 -18.48 9.55 -7.87
C ASN A 33 -17.25 8.62 -7.84
N ILE A 34 -17.12 7.72 -6.88
CA ILE A 34 -16.32 6.52 -7.14
C ILE A 34 -17.10 5.75 -8.19
N LYS A 35 -16.93 6.15 -9.46
CA LYS A 35 -17.25 5.30 -10.59
C LYS A 35 -16.71 3.94 -10.20
N ASN A 36 -17.58 2.94 -10.18
CA ASN A 36 -17.25 1.56 -9.87
C ASN A 36 -15.99 1.17 -10.64
N VAL A 37 -14.84 1.39 -10.03
CA VAL A 37 -13.58 0.87 -10.56
C VAL A 37 -13.68 -0.63 -10.36
N LYS A 38 -14.12 -1.31 -11.39
CA LYS A 38 -14.12 -2.76 -11.43
C LYS A 38 -12.66 -3.20 -11.40
N LEU A 39 -12.19 -3.58 -10.24
CA LEU A 39 -10.90 -4.23 -10.13
C LEU A 39 -10.97 -5.57 -10.88
N PRO A 40 -9.91 -5.96 -11.58
CA PRO A 40 -9.82 -7.26 -12.21
C PRO A 40 -10.04 -8.39 -11.20
N ASN A 41 -10.70 -9.46 -11.64
CA ASN A 41 -11.00 -10.60 -10.79
C ASN A 41 -9.84 -11.59 -10.64
N ASN A 42 -8.76 -11.39 -11.38
CA ASN A 42 -7.58 -12.24 -11.29
C ASN A 42 -6.31 -11.40 -11.13
N ILE A 43 -5.28 -12.04 -10.59
CA ILE A 43 -4.02 -11.37 -10.24
C ILE A 43 -3.21 -10.94 -11.48
N ASN A 44 -3.34 -11.64 -12.59
CA ASN A 44 -2.61 -11.31 -13.81
C ASN A 44 -3.14 -10.02 -14.44
N ASP A 45 -4.46 -9.88 -14.56
CA ASP A 45 -5.08 -8.67 -15.08
C ASP A 45 -4.85 -7.49 -14.14
N LEU A 46 -4.83 -7.73 -12.83
CA LEU A 46 -4.48 -6.72 -11.84
C LEU A 46 -3.02 -6.26 -12.03
N SER A 47 -2.09 -7.17 -12.21
CA SER A 47 -0.68 -6.87 -12.49
C SER A 47 -0.51 -6.00 -13.73
N ILE A 48 -1.20 -6.34 -14.82
CA ILE A 48 -1.21 -5.56 -16.06
C ILE A 48 -1.77 -4.15 -15.81
N SER A 49 -2.86 -4.05 -15.07
CA SER A 49 -3.48 -2.75 -14.75
C SER A 49 -2.56 -1.87 -13.89
N VAL A 50 -1.86 -2.47 -12.93
CA VAL A 50 -0.93 -1.76 -12.03
C VAL A 50 0.34 -1.35 -12.76
N SER A 51 0.83 -2.14 -13.74
CA SER A 51 2.04 -1.81 -14.49
C SER A 51 1.97 -0.48 -15.25
N HIS A 52 0.76 0.01 -15.51
CA HIS A 52 0.49 1.31 -16.15
C HIS A 52 -0.15 2.32 -15.20
N CYS A 53 0.05 2.19 -13.90
CA CYS A 53 -0.56 3.07 -12.91
C CYS A 53 0.15 4.44 -12.84
N TYR A 54 -0.60 5.53 -12.97
CA TYR A 54 -0.14 6.92 -12.85
C TYR A 54 -1.04 7.75 -11.91
N LEU A 55 -1.61 7.12 -10.88
CA LEU A 55 -2.61 7.74 -10.02
C LEU A 55 -2.05 8.70 -8.98
N CYS A 56 -0.76 8.65 -8.68
CA CYS A 56 -0.15 9.48 -7.64
C CYS A 56 1.21 10.04 -8.06
N GLU A 57 1.72 11.01 -7.30
CA GLU A 57 3.00 11.67 -7.56
C GLU A 57 4.19 10.71 -7.59
N LEU A 58 4.14 9.60 -6.86
CA LEU A 58 5.20 8.58 -6.88
C LEU A 58 5.44 7.99 -8.26
N SER A 59 4.42 8.02 -9.13
CA SER A 59 4.58 7.58 -10.52
C SER A 59 5.61 8.36 -11.32
N LYS A 60 5.95 9.58 -10.89
CA LYS A 60 6.91 10.45 -11.58
C LYS A 60 8.36 10.18 -11.19
N CYS A 61 8.59 9.60 -10.01
CA CYS A 61 9.94 9.39 -9.46
C CYS A 61 10.34 7.93 -9.34
N ARG A 62 9.41 6.99 -9.32
CA ARG A 62 9.73 5.56 -9.32
C ARG A 62 10.39 5.14 -10.65
N LYS A 63 11.29 4.19 -10.58
CA LYS A 63 11.90 3.52 -11.75
C LYS A 63 11.10 2.29 -12.16
N ASN A 64 10.69 1.49 -11.19
CA ASN A 64 9.94 0.26 -11.39
C ASN A 64 8.64 0.24 -10.60
N ILE A 65 7.69 -0.56 -11.06
CA ILE A 65 6.52 -0.96 -10.28
C ILE A 65 6.79 -2.34 -9.70
N LEU A 66 6.76 -2.43 -8.39
CA LEU A 66 6.89 -3.68 -7.68
C LEU A 66 5.51 -4.24 -7.43
N PHE A 67 5.14 -5.22 -8.25
CA PHE A 67 3.95 -6.02 -8.05
C PHE A 67 4.34 -7.33 -7.36
N GLY A 68 3.52 -7.85 -6.48
CA GLY A 68 3.83 -9.06 -5.71
C GLY A 68 4.33 -10.22 -6.59
N TYR A 69 5.18 -11.07 -6.05
CA TYR A 69 5.64 -12.31 -6.70
C TYR A 69 5.59 -13.49 -5.72
N GLY A 70 5.58 -14.68 -6.24
CA GLY A 70 5.54 -15.91 -5.46
C GLY A 70 4.34 -16.78 -5.80
N ASN A 71 4.10 -17.78 -4.95
CA ASN A 71 2.98 -18.70 -5.11
C ASN A 71 1.68 -18.06 -4.61
N THR A 72 0.69 -17.92 -5.48
CA THR A 72 -0.62 -17.34 -5.14
C THR A 72 -1.46 -18.19 -4.19
N ASN A 73 -1.07 -19.46 -4.00
CA ASN A 73 -1.74 -20.41 -3.11
C ASN A 73 -0.94 -20.66 -1.82
N SER A 74 0.00 -19.79 -1.47
CA SER A 74 0.76 -19.93 -0.22
C SER A 74 -0.09 -19.56 0.98
N ASP A 75 0.14 -20.26 2.10
CA ASP A 75 -0.52 -19.98 3.38
C ASP A 75 0.04 -18.73 4.08
N ILE A 76 1.22 -18.27 3.67
CA ILE A 76 1.91 -17.12 4.26
C ILE A 76 2.17 -16.08 3.18
N MET A 77 1.85 -14.81 3.49
CA MET A 77 2.15 -13.67 2.64
C MET A 77 2.91 -12.61 3.44
N PHE A 78 4.02 -12.14 2.87
CA PHE A 78 4.79 -11.01 3.40
C PHE A 78 4.38 -9.72 2.70
N ILE A 79 4.04 -8.71 3.47
CA ILE A 79 3.63 -7.40 2.96
C ILE A 79 4.67 -6.38 3.43
N GLY A 80 5.33 -5.72 2.49
CA GLY A 80 6.20 -4.58 2.76
C GLY A 80 5.41 -3.27 2.71
N ASP A 81 5.88 -2.27 3.46
CA ASP A 81 5.26 -0.95 3.50
C ASP A 81 5.63 -0.15 2.24
N GLU A 82 6.91 0.12 2.05
CA GLU A 82 7.41 0.85 0.90
C GLU A 82 8.69 0.20 0.33
N PRO A 83 8.91 0.27 -1.01
CA PRO A 83 10.16 -0.18 -1.60
C PRO A 83 11.33 0.73 -1.22
N SER A 84 12.47 0.13 -0.95
CA SER A 84 13.74 0.84 -0.85
C SER A 84 14.25 1.29 -2.22
N ASN A 85 15.22 2.21 -2.22
CA ASN A 85 15.85 2.65 -3.47
C ASN A 85 16.46 1.50 -4.28
N SER A 86 17.07 0.51 -3.60
CA SER A 86 17.64 -0.67 -4.26
C SER A 86 16.57 -1.56 -4.89
N GLU A 87 15.42 -1.68 -4.25
CA GLU A 87 14.29 -2.45 -4.75
C GLU A 87 13.64 -1.76 -5.95
N ASP A 88 13.48 -0.43 -5.88
CA ASP A 88 12.98 0.36 -7.02
C ASP A 88 13.95 0.31 -8.21
N GLU A 89 15.26 0.31 -7.97
CA GLU A 89 16.28 0.21 -9.04
C GLU A 89 16.28 -1.16 -9.71
N LEU A 90 16.19 -2.22 -8.94
CA LEU A 90 16.29 -3.58 -9.44
C LEU A 90 14.94 -4.18 -9.86
N GLY A 91 13.83 -3.57 -9.43
CA GLY A 91 12.48 -4.09 -9.68
C GLY A 91 12.18 -5.39 -8.93
N LEU A 92 12.87 -5.64 -7.82
CA LEU A 92 12.77 -6.87 -7.03
C LEU A 92 12.50 -6.53 -5.56
N PHE A 93 11.67 -7.34 -4.91
CA PHE A 93 11.39 -7.23 -3.48
C PHE A 93 12.52 -7.81 -2.64
N TYR A 94 12.66 -7.25 -1.43
CA TYR A 94 13.55 -7.78 -0.39
C TYR A 94 15.01 -7.94 -0.84
N VAL A 95 15.49 -7.00 -1.64
CA VAL A 95 16.92 -6.90 -1.99
C VAL A 95 17.65 -6.03 -0.98
N GLY A 96 18.89 -6.41 -0.68
CA GLY A 96 19.73 -5.73 0.30
C GLY A 96 19.62 -6.29 1.72
N LYS A 97 20.20 -5.59 2.69
CA LYS A 97 20.40 -6.09 4.08
C LYS A 97 19.12 -6.51 4.80
N SER A 98 18.04 -5.78 4.60
CA SER A 98 16.73 -6.09 5.23
C SER A 98 16.13 -7.36 4.63
N GLY A 99 16.23 -7.54 3.32
CA GLY A 99 15.78 -8.74 2.63
C GLY A 99 16.60 -9.98 3.03
N GLU A 100 17.92 -9.85 3.10
CA GLU A 100 18.79 -10.93 3.60
C GLU A 100 18.44 -11.35 5.02
N LEU A 101 18.13 -10.38 5.89
CA LEU A 101 17.70 -10.65 7.26
C LEU A 101 16.37 -11.40 7.28
N LEU A 102 15.40 -10.93 6.49
CA LEU A 102 14.09 -11.60 6.39
C LEU A 102 14.24 -13.05 5.92
N ILE A 103 15.03 -13.31 4.87
CA ILE A 103 15.29 -14.67 4.36
C ILE A 103 15.88 -15.54 5.46
N LYS A 104 16.90 -15.06 6.17
CA LYS A 104 17.50 -15.80 7.29
C LYS A 104 16.50 -16.09 8.42
N MET A 105 15.61 -15.16 8.72
CA MET A 105 14.55 -15.37 9.71
C MET A 105 13.57 -16.47 9.26
N ILE A 106 13.16 -16.44 7.99
CA ILE A 106 12.27 -17.45 7.41
C ILE A 106 12.92 -18.82 7.46
N GLU A 107 14.17 -18.94 6.99
CA GLU A 107 14.92 -20.21 6.98
C GLU A 107 15.12 -20.80 8.38
N ASN A 108 15.33 -19.95 9.39
CA ASN A 108 15.57 -20.42 10.76
C ASN A 108 14.29 -20.77 11.55
N VAL A 109 13.15 -20.21 11.17
CA VAL A 109 11.89 -20.33 11.94
C VAL A 109 10.88 -21.25 11.25
N LEU A 110 10.87 -21.28 9.93
CA LEU A 110 9.87 -22.00 9.14
C LEU A 110 10.40 -23.32 8.51
N ASN A 111 11.66 -23.67 8.74
CA ASN A 111 12.23 -24.98 8.36
C ASN A 111 12.01 -26.02 9.44
#